data_17df95fc8b707e53b43103550eef1122
#
_entry.id   17df95fc8b707e53b43103550eef1122
#
_cell.length_a   1.000
_cell.length_b   1.000
_cell.length_c   1.000
_cell.angle_alpha   90.00
_cell.angle_beta   90.00
_cell.angle_gamma   90.00
#
_symmetry.space_group_name_H-M   'P 1'
#
loop_
_entity.id
_entity.type
_entity.pdbx_description
1 polymer ?
#
loop_
_entity_poly.entity_id
_entity_poly.type
_entity_poly.pdbx_seq_one_letter_code
_entity_poly.pdbx_strand_id
1 'polypeptide(L)'
;VISVKELRALGASLPAGSFRRQLGPFALIQRPPSEASTAVLEPTRLADPGTIELGMLSLLFEFENLLVATLPPLGETDSLTIGRLPDCDVVLDDGSVSKQHAVLRWNEAERRCTVKDLGSRNGTFLNGTTTGNREVALRDGDILSVGYVQFWYLLTDTLYTRLRSGTPGMGSRSG
;
A
#
# COMPACT_ATOMS: atom_id res chain seq x y z
N VAL A 1 0.43 -9.72 7.21
CA VAL A 1 -0.60 -8.67 7.14
C VAL A 1 -0.88 -8.15 8.54
N ILE A 2 -0.84 -6.87 8.69
CA ILE A 2 -1.07 -6.21 9.97
C ILE A 2 -2.09 -5.10 9.77
N SER A 3 -2.52 -4.49 10.86
CA SER A 3 -3.43 -3.35 10.78
C SER A 3 -2.65 -2.05 10.81
N VAL A 4 -3.31 -0.96 10.45
CA VAL A 4 -2.71 0.36 10.54
C VAL A 4 -2.33 0.66 11.99
N LYS A 5 -3.13 0.20 12.94
CA LYS A 5 -2.82 0.41 14.34
C LYS A 5 -1.49 -0.23 14.72
N GLU A 6 -1.27 -1.45 14.26
CA GLU A 6 -0.01 -2.14 14.54
C GLU A 6 1.15 -1.46 13.83
N LEU A 7 0.91 -1.01 12.60
CA LEU A 7 1.93 -0.31 11.85
C LEU A 7 2.37 0.96 12.59
N ARG A 8 1.43 1.71 13.12
CA ARG A 8 1.76 2.92 13.86
C ARG A 8 2.56 2.61 15.11
N ALA A 9 2.19 1.55 15.79
CA ALA A 9 2.92 1.14 16.99
C ALA A 9 4.35 0.75 16.65
N LEU A 10 4.54 0.05 15.55
CA LEU A 10 5.89 -0.33 15.12
C LEU A 10 6.70 0.90 14.75
N GLY A 11 6.09 1.85 14.06
CA GLY A 11 6.78 3.08 13.67
C GLY A 11 7.19 3.91 14.85
N ALA A 12 6.43 3.86 15.93
CA ALA A 12 6.74 4.63 17.13
C ALA A 12 7.81 3.96 17.98
N SER A 13 7.87 2.63 17.96
CA SER A 13 8.72 1.92 18.90
C SER A 13 10.02 1.39 18.33
N LEU A 14 10.14 1.28 17.01
CA LEU A 14 11.33 0.67 16.40
C LEU A 14 12.19 1.71 15.70
N PRO A 15 13.52 1.54 15.75
CA PRO A 15 14.40 2.35 14.90
C PRO A 15 14.22 1.96 13.43
N ALA A 16 14.68 2.83 12.55
CA ALA A 16 14.44 2.68 11.12
C ALA A 16 14.90 1.32 10.58
N GLY A 17 16.07 0.87 11.00
CA GLY A 17 16.58 -0.40 10.52
C GLY A 17 15.75 -1.59 10.94
N SER A 18 15.26 -1.57 12.18
CA SER A 18 14.41 -2.64 12.67
C SER A 18 13.04 -2.60 12.01
N PHE A 19 12.51 -1.41 11.81
CA PHE A 19 11.23 -1.24 11.14
C PHE A 19 11.30 -1.81 9.72
N ARG A 20 12.40 -1.51 9.02
CA ARG A 20 12.56 -2.02 7.66
C ARG A 20 12.68 -3.54 7.63
N ARG A 21 13.39 -4.11 8.59
CA ARG A 21 13.51 -5.56 8.65
C ARG A 21 12.18 -6.22 8.95
N GLN A 22 11.35 -5.56 9.74
CA GLN A 22 10.06 -6.11 10.10
C GLN A 22 9.07 -6.07 8.95
N LEU A 23 9.05 -4.98 8.21
CA LEU A 23 8.08 -4.78 7.13
C LEU A 23 8.57 -5.21 5.75
N GLY A 24 9.85 -5.37 5.56
CA GLY A 24 10.39 -5.62 4.22
C GLY A 24 10.56 -4.32 3.45
N PRO A 25 10.72 -4.40 2.14
CA PRO A 25 11.08 -3.21 1.35
C PRO A 25 9.92 -2.25 1.08
N PHE A 26 8.69 -2.72 1.14
CA PHE A 26 7.53 -1.88 0.84
C PHE A 26 6.32 -2.33 1.64
N ALA A 27 5.28 -1.52 1.62
CA ALA A 27 4.00 -1.87 2.22
C ALA A 27 2.87 -1.43 1.31
N LEU A 28 1.79 -2.20 1.30
CA LEU A 28 0.54 -1.82 0.67
C LEU A 28 -0.43 -1.47 1.78
N ILE A 29 -0.96 -0.27 1.75
CA ILE A 29 -1.89 0.18 2.78
C ILE A 29 -3.25 0.36 2.14
N GLN A 30 -4.22 -0.40 2.62
CA GLN A 30 -5.56 -0.35 2.08
C GLN A 30 -6.17 1.03 2.27
N ARG A 31 -6.80 1.53 1.23
CA ARG A 31 -7.52 2.79 1.32
C ARG A 31 -8.91 2.52 1.85
N PRO A 32 -9.54 3.50 2.52
CA PRO A 32 -10.88 3.32 3.01
C PRO A 32 -11.86 3.02 1.89
N PRO A 33 -12.97 2.38 2.21
CA PRO A 33 -13.94 2.02 1.19
C PRO A 33 -14.59 3.22 0.54
N SER A 34 -15.34 2.92 -0.47
CA SER A 34 -15.72 3.81 -1.53
C SER A 34 -16.29 5.16 -1.19
N GLU A 35 -16.92 5.30 -0.08
CA GLU A 35 -17.49 6.60 0.19
C GLU A 35 -16.45 7.67 0.33
N ALA A 36 -15.39 7.35 1.03
CA ALA A 36 -14.29 8.27 1.14
C ALA A 36 -13.60 8.45 -0.18
N SER A 37 -13.53 7.39 -0.96
CA SER A 37 -12.80 7.52 -2.22
C SER A 37 -13.59 8.27 -3.25
N THR A 38 -14.89 8.35 -3.13
CA THR A 38 -15.65 9.12 -4.11
C THR A 38 -15.25 10.58 -4.09
N ALA A 39 -15.04 11.11 -2.92
CA ALA A 39 -14.64 12.49 -2.82
C ALA A 39 -13.23 12.70 -3.35
N VAL A 40 -12.41 11.71 -3.23
CA VAL A 40 -11.04 11.82 -3.68
C VAL A 40 -10.91 11.65 -5.17
N LEU A 41 -11.88 11.02 -5.77
CA LEU A 41 -11.79 10.74 -7.17
C LEU A 41 -12.23 11.83 -8.07
N GLU A 42 -12.15 13.04 -7.68
CA GLU A 42 -12.31 14.13 -8.59
C GLU A 42 -11.17 14.05 -9.53
N PRO A 43 -11.34 13.44 -10.62
CA PRO A 43 -10.19 13.07 -11.41
C PRO A 43 -9.48 14.21 -12.00
N THR A 44 -10.17 15.28 -12.18
CA THR A 44 -9.52 16.40 -12.77
C THR A 44 -8.72 17.17 -11.80
N ARG A 45 -8.82 16.84 -10.50
CA ARG A 45 -8.15 17.59 -9.61
C ARG A 45 -6.91 16.98 -9.41
N LEU A 46 -5.98 17.22 -10.06
CA LEU A 46 -4.67 16.74 -9.82
C LEU A 46 -4.18 17.43 -8.63
N ALA A 47 -4.50 16.91 -7.50
CA ALA A 47 -3.99 17.46 -6.28
C ALA A 47 -2.49 17.43 -6.34
N ASP A 48 -1.85 18.39 -5.78
CA ASP A 48 -0.41 18.36 -5.73
C ASP A 48 0.01 17.25 -4.74
N PRO A 49 1.23 16.81 -4.84
CA PRO A 49 1.70 15.70 -4.01
C PRO A 49 1.56 15.95 -2.52
N GLY A 50 1.72 17.18 -2.09
CA GLY A 50 1.59 17.49 -0.67
C GLY A 50 0.18 17.26 -0.17
N THR A 51 -0.82 17.61 -0.97
CA THR A 51 -2.21 17.41 -0.59
C THR A 51 -2.53 15.93 -0.50
N ILE A 52 -2.01 15.14 -1.44
CA ILE A 52 -2.22 13.70 -1.42
C ILE A 52 -1.60 13.09 -0.18
N GLU A 53 -0.40 13.52 0.18
CA GLU A 53 0.27 13.00 1.34
C GLU A 53 -0.48 13.33 2.62
N LEU A 54 -0.99 14.53 2.74
CA LEU A 54 -1.73 14.92 3.91
C LEU A 54 -3.01 14.10 4.05
N GLY A 55 -3.68 13.86 2.95
CA GLY A 55 -4.87 13.03 2.96
C GLY A 55 -4.56 11.62 3.41
N MET A 56 -3.46 11.06 2.91
CA MET A 56 -3.06 9.72 3.27
C MET A 56 -2.73 9.64 4.76
N LEU A 57 -1.99 10.61 5.28
CA LEU A 57 -1.63 10.60 6.68
C LEU A 57 -2.85 10.72 7.58
N SER A 58 -3.80 11.57 7.20
CA SER A 58 -5.04 11.67 7.95
C SER A 58 -5.75 10.34 8.01
N LEU A 59 -5.84 9.67 6.88
CA LEU A 59 -6.52 8.38 6.83
C LEU A 59 -5.80 7.33 7.66
N LEU A 60 -4.47 7.36 7.68
CA LEU A 60 -3.71 6.44 8.50
C LEU A 60 -3.98 6.61 9.98
N PHE A 61 -4.25 7.83 10.41
CA PHE A 61 -4.53 8.06 11.81
C PHE A 61 -6.01 7.92 12.15
N GLU A 62 -6.86 7.96 11.15
CA GLU A 62 -8.29 7.87 11.38
C GLU A 62 -8.84 6.46 11.30
N PHE A 63 -8.29 5.65 10.41
CA PHE A 63 -8.79 4.31 10.17
C PHE A 63 -7.78 3.26 10.61
N GLU A 64 -7.85 2.91 11.87
CA GLU A 64 -6.83 2.02 12.45
C GLU A 64 -6.94 0.57 12.01
N ASN A 65 -8.07 0.20 11.46
CA ASN A 65 -8.31 -1.19 11.10
C ASN A 65 -8.05 -1.52 9.64
N LEU A 66 -7.53 -0.57 8.89
CA LEU A 66 -7.22 -0.83 7.49
C LEU A 66 -6.08 -1.84 7.39
N LEU A 67 -6.15 -2.64 6.36
CA LEU A 67 -5.18 -3.70 6.14
C LEU A 67 -3.85 -3.14 5.62
N VAL A 68 -2.77 -3.63 6.15
CA VAL A 68 -1.43 -3.31 5.67
C VAL A 68 -0.77 -4.63 5.28
N ALA A 69 -0.41 -4.77 4.02
CA ALA A 69 0.25 -5.95 3.51
C ALA A 69 1.71 -5.64 3.26
N THR A 70 2.58 -6.54 3.67
CA THR A 70 4.02 -6.35 3.52
C THR A 70 4.64 -7.61 2.96
N LEU A 71 5.79 -7.44 2.34
CA LEU A 71 6.56 -8.59 1.89
C LEU A 71 7.19 -9.24 3.12
N PRO A 72 7.14 -10.57 3.22
CA PRO A 72 7.69 -11.22 4.41
C PRO A 72 9.17 -10.90 4.59
N PRO A 73 9.57 -10.57 5.80
CA PRO A 73 10.94 -10.10 6.03
C PRO A 73 12.02 -11.14 5.77
N LEU A 74 11.69 -12.39 5.98
CA LEU A 74 12.65 -13.43 5.71
C LEU A 74 12.32 -14.11 4.42
N GLY A 75 11.99 -13.33 3.45
CA GLY A 75 11.40 -13.80 2.25
C GLY A 75 12.17 -14.87 1.56
N GLU A 76 11.64 -16.03 1.58
CA GLU A 76 12.09 -17.03 0.67
C GLU A 76 11.54 -16.73 -0.69
N THR A 77 10.60 -15.80 -0.76
CA THR A 77 10.06 -15.42 -2.04
C THR A 77 10.06 -13.90 -2.14
N ASP A 78 10.28 -13.43 -3.33
CA ASP A 78 10.23 -12.01 -3.61
C ASP A 78 8.89 -11.61 -4.18
N SER A 79 7.86 -12.40 -3.95
CA SER A 79 6.55 -12.14 -4.54
C SER A 79 5.47 -12.12 -3.48
N LEU A 80 4.40 -11.39 -3.79
CA LEU A 80 3.26 -11.24 -2.91
C LEU A 80 2.02 -11.42 -3.76
N THR A 81 1.27 -12.50 -3.54
CA THR A 81 0.07 -12.76 -4.31
C THR A 81 -1.15 -12.14 -3.64
N ILE A 82 -2.04 -11.61 -4.45
CA ILE A 82 -3.27 -10.96 -3.96
C ILE A 82 -4.46 -11.63 -4.61
N GLY A 83 -5.45 -11.99 -3.82
CA GLY A 83 -6.65 -12.60 -4.35
C GLY A 83 -7.63 -12.97 -3.26
N ARG A 84 -8.72 -13.62 -3.67
CA ARG A 84 -9.77 -14.04 -2.74
C ARG A 84 -9.48 -15.37 -2.08
N LEU A 85 -8.63 -16.18 -2.68
CA LEU A 85 -8.36 -17.50 -2.12
C LEU A 85 -7.51 -17.41 -0.86
N PRO A 86 -7.76 -18.29 0.10
CA PRO A 86 -7.00 -18.25 1.35
C PRO A 86 -5.52 -18.56 1.21
N ASP A 87 -5.11 -19.14 0.09
CA ASP A 87 -3.69 -19.42 -0.11
C ASP A 87 -2.93 -18.23 -0.71
N CYS A 88 -3.61 -17.13 -0.99
CA CYS A 88 -2.92 -15.92 -1.40
C CYS A 88 -2.23 -15.29 -0.19
N ASP A 89 -1.16 -14.55 -0.46
CA ASP A 89 -0.46 -13.83 0.61
C ASP A 89 -1.32 -12.71 1.18
N VAL A 90 -2.05 -12.02 0.32
CA VAL A 90 -2.99 -11.00 0.74
C VAL A 90 -4.37 -11.49 0.34
N VAL A 91 -5.18 -11.79 1.32
CA VAL A 91 -6.52 -12.33 1.06
C VAL A 91 -7.52 -11.19 1.16
N LEU A 92 -8.22 -10.93 0.06
CA LEU A 92 -9.22 -9.86 0.02
C LEU A 92 -10.58 -10.49 -0.20
N ASP A 93 -11.41 -10.42 0.84
CA ASP A 93 -12.75 -11.00 0.79
C ASP A 93 -13.69 -9.99 0.16
N ASP A 94 -13.58 -9.81 -1.14
CA ASP A 94 -14.34 -8.81 -1.87
C ASP A 94 -14.75 -9.39 -3.20
N GLY A 95 -16.01 -9.24 -3.56
CA GLY A 95 -16.54 -9.83 -4.77
C GLY A 95 -15.92 -9.32 -6.05
N SER A 96 -15.30 -8.14 -6.01
CA SER A 96 -14.63 -7.60 -7.19
C SER A 96 -13.24 -8.19 -7.40
N VAL A 97 -12.72 -8.93 -6.43
CA VAL A 97 -11.38 -9.49 -6.49
C VAL A 97 -11.46 -10.94 -6.95
N SER A 98 -10.66 -11.28 -7.95
CA SER A 98 -10.63 -12.65 -8.46
C SER A 98 -9.90 -13.57 -7.50
N LYS A 99 -10.10 -14.87 -7.67
CA LYS A 99 -9.49 -15.86 -6.78
C LYS A 99 -8.00 -15.69 -6.69
N GLN A 100 -7.33 -15.54 -7.83
CA GLN A 100 -5.93 -15.16 -7.90
C GLN A 100 -5.90 -13.95 -8.80
N HIS A 101 -5.72 -12.78 -8.23
CA HIS A 101 -5.96 -11.55 -8.97
C HIS A 101 -4.69 -10.93 -9.53
N ALA A 102 -3.70 -10.78 -8.70
CA ALA A 102 -2.46 -10.10 -9.12
C ALA A 102 -1.29 -10.60 -8.28
N VAL A 103 -0.09 -10.38 -8.78
CA VAL A 103 1.12 -10.70 -8.04
C VAL A 103 2.06 -9.51 -8.11
N LEU A 104 2.64 -9.16 -6.97
CA LEU A 104 3.68 -8.17 -6.90
C LEU A 104 5.01 -8.89 -6.77
N ARG A 105 6.04 -8.39 -7.43
CA ARG A 105 7.37 -8.97 -7.36
C ARG A 105 8.37 -7.90 -7.04
N TRP A 106 9.25 -8.21 -6.10
CA TRP A 106 10.31 -7.30 -5.69
C TRP A 106 11.62 -7.74 -6.28
N ASN A 107 12.32 -6.83 -6.93
CA ASN A 107 13.65 -7.08 -7.45
C ASN A 107 14.64 -6.33 -6.57
N GLU A 108 15.40 -7.07 -5.78
CA GLU A 108 16.30 -6.46 -4.82
C GLU A 108 17.45 -5.74 -5.52
N ALA A 109 17.94 -6.29 -6.63
CA ALA A 109 19.05 -5.68 -7.33
C ALA A 109 18.68 -4.31 -7.90
N GLU A 110 17.45 -4.18 -8.38
CA GLU A 110 16.99 -2.91 -8.93
C GLU A 110 16.21 -2.09 -7.92
N ARG A 111 15.93 -2.67 -6.76
CA ARG A 111 15.10 -2.08 -5.72
C ARG A 111 13.80 -1.57 -6.31
N ARG A 112 13.12 -2.45 -7.00
CA ARG A 112 11.90 -2.12 -7.74
C ARG A 112 10.86 -3.19 -7.53
N CYS A 113 9.63 -2.76 -7.43
CA CYS A 113 8.49 -3.66 -7.34
C CYS A 113 7.68 -3.54 -8.61
N THR A 114 7.22 -4.68 -9.12
CA THR A 114 6.32 -4.70 -10.27
C THR A 114 5.05 -5.43 -9.88
N VAL A 115 3.97 -5.13 -10.61
CA VAL A 115 2.69 -5.81 -10.42
C VAL A 115 2.25 -6.39 -11.75
N LYS A 116 1.67 -7.59 -11.70
CA LYS A 116 1.12 -8.24 -12.89
C LYS A 116 -0.25 -8.79 -12.57
N ASP A 117 -1.22 -8.50 -13.44
CA ASP A 117 -2.56 -9.06 -13.33
C ASP A 117 -2.52 -10.52 -13.76
N LEU A 118 -3.23 -11.38 -13.06
CA LEU A 118 -3.23 -12.81 -13.34
C LEU A 118 -4.49 -13.23 -14.10
N GLY A 119 -4.98 -12.38 -14.98
CA GLY A 119 -6.17 -12.67 -15.74
C GLY A 119 -7.44 -12.41 -14.96
N SER A 120 -7.44 -11.37 -14.16
CA SER A 120 -8.57 -11.08 -13.30
C SER A 120 -9.79 -10.63 -14.08
N ARG A 121 -10.94 -10.78 -13.47
CA ARG A 121 -12.19 -10.38 -14.09
C ARG A 121 -12.33 -8.85 -14.17
N ASN A 122 -12.00 -8.17 -13.09
CA ASN A 122 -12.22 -6.73 -13.02
C ASN A 122 -10.98 -5.88 -13.23
N GLY A 123 -9.83 -6.52 -13.40
CA GLY A 123 -8.61 -5.82 -13.75
C GLY A 123 -7.80 -5.32 -12.58
N THR A 124 -6.56 -4.98 -12.88
CA THR A 124 -5.63 -4.36 -11.94
C THR A 124 -5.26 -3.00 -12.54
N PHE A 125 -5.25 -1.97 -11.71
CA PHE A 125 -5.02 -0.61 -12.19
C PHE A 125 -3.94 0.06 -11.36
N LEU A 126 -3.16 0.90 -12.01
CA LEU A 126 -2.14 1.67 -11.33
C LEU A 126 -2.45 3.14 -11.60
N ASN A 127 -2.79 3.86 -10.54
CA ASN A 127 -3.20 5.27 -10.64
C ASN A 127 -4.33 5.46 -11.66
N GLY A 128 -5.26 4.50 -11.69
CA GLY A 128 -6.43 4.58 -12.56
C GLY A 128 -6.22 4.06 -13.96
N THR A 129 -5.01 3.63 -14.31
CA THR A 129 -4.73 3.09 -15.64
C THR A 129 -4.56 1.58 -15.55
N THR A 130 -5.24 0.84 -16.40
CA THR A 130 -5.15 -0.62 -16.36
C THR A 130 -3.76 -1.09 -16.71
N THR A 131 -3.31 -2.12 -16.00
CA THR A 131 -2.02 -2.73 -16.31
C THR A 131 -2.11 -3.67 -17.51
N GLY A 132 -3.32 -4.10 -17.86
CA GLY A 132 -3.50 -5.07 -18.94
C GLY A 132 -2.76 -6.36 -18.62
N ASN A 133 -2.11 -6.93 -19.61
CA ASN A 133 -1.36 -8.17 -19.42
C ASN A 133 0.11 -7.91 -19.15
N ARG A 134 0.48 -6.69 -18.86
CA ARG A 134 1.88 -6.35 -18.68
C ARG A 134 2.29 -6.32 -17.23
N GLU A 135 3.55 -6.55 -17.00
CA GLU A 135 4.15 -6.35 -15.70
C GLU A 135 4.57 -4.88 -15.63
N VAL A 136 4.05 -4.14 -14.67
CA VAL A 136 4.22 -2.69 -14.59
C VAL A 136 4.93 -2.34 -13.29
N ALA A 137 5.91 -1.44 -13.38
CA ALA A 137 6.66 -1.03 -12.20
C ALA A 137 5.85 -0.08 -11.33
N LEU A 138 5.95 -0.27 -10.02
CA LEU A 138 5.32 0.58 -9.04
C LEU A 138 6.31 1.63 -8.55
N ARG A 139 5.80 2.80 -8.22
CA ARG A 139 6.59 3.86 -7.64
C ARG A 139 6.04 4.22 -6.29
N ASP A 140 6.91 4.73 -5.45
CA ASP A 140 6.53 5.16 -4.11
C ASP A 140 5.39 6.17 -4.20
N GLY A 141 4.28 5.87 -3.52
CA GLY A 141 3.11 6.73 -3.52
C GLY A 141 2.03 6.35 -4.52
N ASP A 142 2.29 5.35 -5.36
CA ASP A 142 1.28 4.93 -6.34
C ASP A 142 0.05 4.33 -5.67
N ILE A 143 -1.08 4.45 -6.36
CA ILE A 143 -2.33 3.82 -5.93
C ILE A 143 -2.54 2.60 -6.80
N LEU A 144 -2.57 1.45 -6.16
CA LEU A 144 -2.81 0.17 -6.83
C LEU A 144 -4.23 -0.27 -6.57
N SER A 145 -4.98 -0.55 -7.63
CA SER A 145 -6.35 -1.06 -7.49
C SER A 145 -6.41 -2.50 -7.95
N VAL A 146 -6.96 -3.34 -7.10
CA VAL A 146 -7.15 -4.75 -7.37
C VAL A 146 -8.66 -4.96 -7.34
N GLY A 147 -9.27 -5.02 -8.52
CA GLY A 147 -10.71 -4.90 -8.59
C GLY A 147 -11.10 -3.53 -8.07
N TYR A 148 -12.01 -3.48 -7.10
CA TYR A 148 -12.43 -2.21 -6.51
C TYR A 148 -11.71 -1.89 -5.22
N VAL A 149 -10.80 -2.74 -4.77
CA VAL A 149 -10.04 -2.51 -3.54
C VAL A 149 -8.77 -1.76 -3.89
N GLN A 150 -8.52 -0.68 -3.20
CA GLN A 150 -7.39 0.20 -3.50
C GLN A 150 -6.38 0.22 -2.38
N PHE A 151 -5.12 0.38 -2.76
CA PHE A 151 -4.01 0.43 -1.82
C PHE A 151 -3.07 1.55 -2.20
N TRP A 152 -2.42 2.15 -1.21
CA TRP A 152 -1.24 2.96 -1.45
C TRP A 152 -0.03 2.04 -1.40
N TYR A 153 0.85 2.18 -2.37
CA TYR A 153 2.14 1.49 -2.38
C TYR A 153 3.19 2.46 -1.85
N LEU A 154 3.87 2.09 -0.78
CA LEU A 154 4.88 2.95 -0.18
C LEU A 154 6.13 2.15 0.12
N LEU A 155 7.27 2.74 -0.17
CA LEU A 155 8.53 2.16 0.27
C LEU A 155 8.60 2.29 1.79
N THR A 156 9.19 1.30 2.41
CA THR A 156 9.20 1.24 3.87
C THR A 156 9.89 2.45 4.50
N ASP A 157 10.97 2.92 3.88
CA ASP A 157 11.66 4.09 4.41
C ASP A 157 10.79 5.33 4.36
N THR A 158 10.05 5.51 3.28
CA THR A 158 9.13 6.63 3.17
C THR A 158 8.03 6.53 4.21
N LEU A 159 7.48 5.34 4.36
CA LEU A 159 6.43 5.12 5.32
C LEU A 159 6.90 5.42 6.74
N TYR A 160 8.09 4.95 7.08
CA TYR A 160 8.64 5.20 8.42
C TYR A 160 8.77 6.69 8.68
N THR A 161 9.30 7.42 7.71
CA THR A 161 9.47 8.87 7.83
C THR A 161 8.12 9.56 8.01
N ARG A 162 7.11 9.14 7.22
CA ARG A 162 5.78 9.74 7.32
C ARG A 162 5.14 9.47 8.68
N LEU A 163 5.26 8.25 9.16
CA LEU A 163 4.67 7.91 10.44
C LEU A 163 5.25 8.74 11.57
N ARG A 164 6.56 8.96 11.53
CA ARG A 164 7.19 9.70 12.59
C ARG A 164 6.94 11.21 12.48
N SER A 165 6.92 11.74 11.27
CA SER A 165 6.70 13.18 11.13
C SER A 165 5.23 13.56 11.22
N GLY A 166 4.33 12.59 11.00
CA GLY A 166 2.90 12.89 11.07
C GLY A 166 2.30 12.77 12.44
N THR A 167 3.10 12.45 13.45
CA THR A 167 2.58 12.28 14.80
C THR A 167 2.11 13.61 15.35
N PRO A 168 0.88 13.69 15.84
CA PRO A 168 0.38 14.95 16.37
C PRO A 168 1.24 15.48 17.49
N GLY A 169 1.44 16.73 17.48
CA GLY A 169 2.18 17.40 18.52
C GLY A 169 3.66 17.43 18.31
N MET A 170 4.19 16.52 17.47
CA MET A 170 5.57 16.59 17.26
C MET A 170 5.92 17.56 16.24
N GLY A 171 5.13 17.72 15.28
CA GLY A 171 5.46 18.59 14.21
C GLY A 171 5.66 19.99 14.64
N SER A 172 5.14 20.27 15.74
CA SER A 172 5.32 21.62 16.12
C SER A 172 6.69 21.96 16.42
N ARG A 173 7.48 21.18 16.59
CA ARG A 173 8.64 21.59 16.89
C ARG A 173 9.31 21.96 15.98
N SER A 174 9.18 22.10 15.40
CA SER A 174 9.82 22.48 14.54
C SER A 174 10.55 23.31 14.63
N GLY A 175 10.58 23.44 15.21
CA GLY A 175 11.48 24.27 15.38
C GLY A 175 12.05 24.73 15.18
#